data_fc0d51a011e48cce7f0aaed77a6ca09e
#
_entry.id   fc0d51a011e48cce7f0aaed77a6ca09e
#
_cell.length_a   1.000
_cell.length_b   1.000
_cell.length_c   1.000
_cell.angle_alpha   90.00
_cell.angle_beta   90.00
_cell.angle_gamma   90.00
#
_symmetry.space_group_name_H-M   'P 1'
#
loop_
_entity.id
_entity.type
_entity.pdbx_description
1 polymer ?
#
loop_
_entity_poly.entity_id
_entity_poly.type
_entity_poly.pdbx_seq_one_letter_code
_entity_poly.pdbx_strand_id
1 'polypeptide(L)'
;LDDQLKALADEVVENYTGHMERFQFSNALNEVFRLLDRANKYIDETTPWILAKSEDTKPRLLKVMKNLCECIRISAILISPIMPESAQKILDLLQVCDADRVWDSLTYRTETTWNTQVGTALFPRIDMEKELTALEELSKAAQEPEEDPLPEPLPEIAFDDFCKVEMT
;
A
#
# COMPACT_ATOMS: atom_id res chain seq x y z
N LEU A 1 9.06 -8.69 -23.55
CA LEU A 1 8.31 -7.77 -22.67
C LEU A 1 7.79 -8.53 -21.43
N ASP A 2 7.03 -9.62 -21.63
CA ASP A 2 6.42 -10.39 -20.54
C ASP A 2 7.49 -10.93 -19.57
N ASP A 3 8.54 -11.58 -20.11
CA ASP A 3 9.63 -12.13 -19.29
C ASP A 3 10.45 -11.06 -18.58
N GLN A 4 10.58 -9.86 -19.18
CA GLN A 4 11.23 -8.73 -18.54
C GLN A 4 10.40 -8.20 -17.34
N LEU A 5 9.07 -8.15 -17.49
CA LEU A 5 8.18 -7.73 -16.41
C LEU A 5 8.22 -8.71 -15.25
N LYS A 6 8.20 -10.02 -15.57
CA LYS A 6 8.32 -11.08 -14.58
C LYS A 6 9.67 -11.03 -13.83
N ALA A 7 10.78 -10.97 -14.56
CA ALA A 7 12.10 -10.90 -13.96
C ALA A 7 12.26 -9.69 -13.06
N LEU A 8 11.71 -8.54 -13.46
CA LEU A 8 11.72 -7.34 -12.63
C LEU A 8 10.88 -7.51 -11.36
N ALA A 9 9.71 -8.16 -11.45
CA ALA A 9 8.88 -8.39 -10.27
C ALA A 9 9.60 -9.27 -9.24
N ASP A 10 10.28 -10.33 -9.67
CA ASP A 10 11.07 -11.20 -8.80
C ASP A 10 12.26 -10.42 -8.18
N GLU A 11 12.98 -9.61 -8.96
CA GLU A 11 14.07 -8.73 -8.48
C GLU A 11 13.58 -7.69 -7.46
N VAL A 12 12.42 -7.09 -7.71
CA VAL A 12 11.81 -6.10 -6.80
C VAL A 12 11.48 -6.71 -5.45
N VAL A 13 10.94 -7.92 -5.40
CA VAL A 13 10.65 -8.63 -4.14
C VAL A 13 11.93 -8.87 -3.34
N GLU A 14 13.00 -9.31 -3.99
CA GLU A 14 14.29 -9.55 -3.34
C GLU A 14 14.89 -8.24 -2.79
N ASN A 15 14.96 -7.20 -3.61
CA ASN A 15 15.51 -5.91 -3.21
C ASN A 15 14.69 -5.24 -2.09
N TYR A 16 13.35 -5.28 -2.20
CA TYR A 16 12.45 -4.77 -1.17
C TYR A 16 12.74 -5.43 0.18
N THR A 17 12.80 -6.76 0.20
CA THR A 17 13.10 -7.54 1.42
C THR A 17 14.43 -7.11 2.02
N GLY A 18 15.49 -7.06 1.20
CA GLY A 18 16.81 -6.64 1.67
C GLY A 18 16.86 -5.18 2.16
N HIS A 19 16.05 -4.28 1.61
CA HIS A 19 15.92 -2.90 2.11
C HIS A 19 15.16 -2.85 3.44
N MET A 20 14.07 -3.60 3.58
CA MET A 20 13.29 -3.66 4.82
C MET A 20 14.11 -4.21 5.99
N GLU A 21 14.90 -5.27 5.78
CA GLU A 21 15.81 -5.84 6.79
C GLU A 21 16.86 -4.82 7.29
N ARG A 22 17.23 -3.86 6.45
CA ARG A 22 18.18 -2.78 6.78
C ARG A 22 17.49 -1.49 7.25
N PHE A 23 16.17 -1.51 7.48
CA PHE A 23 15.36 -0.33 7.84
C PHE A 23 15.42 0.81 6.81
N GLN A 24 15.67 0.50 5.55
CA GLN A 24 15.74 1.44 4.44
C GLN A 24 14.36 1.59 3.77
N PHE A 25 13.36 2.04 4.51
CA PHE A 25 11.96 2.04 4.07
C PHE A 25 11.71 2.83 2.79
N SER A 26 12.36 3.98 2.62
CA SER A 26 12.24 4.77 1.38
C SER A 26 12.76 4.01 0.16
N ASN A 27 13.88 3.27 0.31
CA ASN A 27 14.42 2.48 -0.77
C ASN A 27 13.52 1.27 -1.09
N ALA A 28 12.96 0.64 -0.06
CA ALA A 28 11.99 -0.44 -0.24
C ALA A 28 10.76 0.03 -1.03
N LEU A 29 10.19 1.19 -0.68
CA LEU A 29 9.07 1.78 -1.43
C LEU A 29 9.44 2.12 -2.87
N ASN A 30 10.63 2.63 -3.12
CA ASN A 30 11.09 2.93 -4.48
C ASN A 30 11.12 1.67 -5.36
N GLU A 31 11.42 0.48 -4.80
CA GLU A 31 11.32 -0.77 -5.56
C GLU A 31 9.89 -1.08 -5.99
N VAL A 32 8.90 -0.85 -5.11
CA VAL A 32 7.48 -1.03 -5.47
C VAL A 32 7.10 -0.09 -6.62
N PHE A 33 7.46 1.19 -6.52
CA PHE A 33 7.19 2.16 -7.59
C PHE A 33 7.90 1.81 -8.89
N ARG A 34 9.12 1.26 -8.83
CA ARG A 34 9.84 0.76 -10.01
C ARG A 34 9.06 -0.33 -10.75
N LEU A 35 8.41 -1.24 -10.02
CA LEU A 35 7.53 -2.26 -10.62
C LEU A 35 6.30 -1.62 -11.26
N LEU A 36 5.66 -0.67 -10.57
CA LEU A 36 4.47 0.03 -11.08
C LEU A 36 4.79 0.87 -12.34
N ASP A 37 5.91 1.56 -12.36
CA ASP A 37 6.38 2.32 -13.52
C ASP A 37 6.64 1.39 -14.72
N ARG A 38 7.24 0.25 -14.48
CA ARG A 38 7.44 -0.76 -15.53
C ARG A 38 6.11 -1.35 -16.03
N ALA A 39 5.15 -1.57 -15.12
CA ALA A 39 3.81 -2.02 -15.49
C ALA A 39 3.07 -0.96 -16.33
N ASN A 40 3.17 0.32 -16.00
CA ASN A 40 2.63 1.42 -16.81
C ASN A 40 3.26 1.45 -18.20
N LYS A 41 4.58 1.34 -18.29
CA LYS A 41 5.27 1.26 -19.59
C LYS A 41 4.85 0.02 -20.39
N TYR A 42 4.61 -1.10 -19.72
CA TYR A 42 4.13 -2.32 -20.36
C TYR A 42 2.72 -2.16 -20.95
N ILE A 43 1.84 -1.36 -20.31
CA ILE A 43 0.53 -0.98 -20.86
C ILE A 43 0.70 -0.21 -22.16
N ASP A 44 1.59 0.79 -22.19
CA ASP A 44 1.85 1.60 -23.38
C ASP A 44 2.43 0.75 -24.54
N GLU A 45 3.36 -0.16 -24.22
CA GLU A 45 4.01 -1.04 -25.19
C GLU A 45 3.07 -2.11 -25.77
N THR A 46 2.12 -2.59 -24.97
CA THR A 46 1.20 -3.67 -25.36
C THR A 46 -0.14 -3.17 -25.89
N THR A 47 -0.47 -1.90 -25.65
CA THR A 47 -1.68 -1.22 -26.13
C THR A 47 -2.95 -2.06 -25.99
N PRO A 48 -3.37 -2.46 -24.76
CA PRO A 48 -4.48 -3.39 -24.55
C PRO A 48 -5.81 -2.93 -25.17
N TRP A 49 -6.03 -1.63 -25.28
CA TRP A 49 -7.21 -1.05 -25.96
C TRP A 49 -7.25 -1.33 -27.47
N ILE A 50 -6.09 -1.56 -28.10
CA ILE A 50 -6.02 -2.00 -29.51
C ILE A 50 -6.29 -3.50 -29.57
N LEU A 51 -5.68 -4.28 -28.67
CA LEU A 51 -5.92 -5.73 -28.58
C LEU A 51 -7.38 -6.08 -28.30
N ALA A 52 -8.11 -5.21 -27.62
CA ALA A 52 -9.54 -5.40 -27.31
C ALA A 52 -10.46 -5.28 -28.54
N LYS A 53 -9.99 -4.74 -29.67
CA LYS A 53 -10.81 -4.49 -30.87
C LYS A 53 -11.06 -5.71 -31.74
N SER A 54 -10.26 -6.78 -31.58
CA SER A 54 -10.36 -7.99 -32.42
C SER A 54 -10.39 -9.25 -31.57
N GLU A 55 -11.22 -10.19 -31.95
CA GLU A 55 -11.30 -11.52 -31.32
C GLU A 55 -9.99 -12.30 -31.45
N ASP A 56 -9.27 -12.17 -32.57
CA ASP A 56 -8.00 -12.86 -32.81
C ASP A 56 -6.89 -12.43 -31.83
N THR A 57 -6.98 -11.22 -31.28
CA THR A 57 -6.01 -10.67 -30.34
C THR A 57 -6.41 -10.86 -28.88
N LYS A 58 -7.61 -11.37 -28.60
CA LYS A 58 -8.09 -11.67 -27.24
C LYS A 58 -7.14 -12.53 -26.40
N PRO A 59 -6.55 -13.63 -26.91
CA PRO A 59 -5.61 -14.42 -26.11
C PRO A 59 -4.41 -13.59 -25.63
N ARG A 60 -3.91 -12.67 -26.48
CA ARG A 60 -2.83 -11.76 -26.10
C ARG A 60 -3.29 -10.75 -25.07
N LEU A 61 -4.48 -10.17 -25.25
CA LEU A 61 -5.08 -9.26 -24.27
C LEU A 61 -5.20 -9.90 -22.89
N LEU A 62 -5.73 -11.13 -22.82
CA LEU A 62 -5.87 -11.86 -21.57
C LEU A 62 -4.52 -12.08 -20.88
N LYS A 63 -3.48 -12.41 -21.65
CA LYS A 63 -2.12 -12.56 -21.12
C LYS A 63 -1.58 -11.24 -20.55
N VAL A 64 -1.79 -10.13 -21.26
CA VAL A 64 -1.39 -8.79 -20.81
C VAL A 64 -2.09 -8.44 -19.49
N MET A 65 -3.42 -8.62 -19.44
CA MET A 65 -4.20 -8.32 -18.24
C MET A 65 -3.78 -9.19 -17.04
N LYS A 66 -3.53 -10.49 -17.25
CA LYS A 66 -3.01 -11.38 -16.21
C LYS A 66 -1.68 -10.88 -15.63
N ASN A 67 -0.75 -10.49 -16.49
CA ASN A 67 0.54 -9.96 -16.07
C ASN A 67 0.41 -8.68 -15.24
N LEU A 68 -0.49 -7.77 -15.65
CA LEU A 68 -0.77 -6.55 -14.91
C LEU A 68 -1.42 -6.81 -13.55
N CYS A 69 -2.41 -7.71 -13.49
CA CYS A 69 -3.02 -8.11 -12.23
C CYS A 69 -2.00 -8.71 -11.25
N GLU A 70 -1.05 -9.49 -11.76
CA GLU A 70 0.00 -10.07 -10.92
C GLU A 70 0.97 -9.00 -10.37
N CYS A 71 1.36 -8.03 -11.20
CA CYS A 71 2.15 -6.88 -10.73
C CYS A 71 1.42 -6.09 -9.64
N ILE A 72 0.11 -5.85 -9.81
CA ILE A 72 -0.71 -5.14 -8.82
C ILE A 72 -0.82 -5.95 -7.53
N ARG A 73 -1.03 -7.27 -7.60
CA ARG A 73 -1.06 -8.15 -6.42
C ARG A 73 0.25 -8.08 -5.63
N ILE A 74 1.38 -8.27 -6.30
CA ILE A 74 2.71 -8.20 -5.67
C ILE A 74 2.91 -6.83 -5.03
N SER A 75 2.62 -5.74 -5.76
CA SER A 75 2.73 -4.38 -5.22
C SER A 75 1.84 -4.16 -4.01
N ALA A 76 0.60 -4.67 -4.01
CA ALA A 76 -0.32 -4.56 -2.87
C ALA A 76 0.21 -5.27 -1.62
N ILE A 77 0.78 -6.48 -1.77
CA ILE A 77 1.37 -7.19 -0.64
C ILE A 77 2.60 -6.43 -0.10
N LEU A 78 3.47 -5.92 -0.99
CA LEU A 78 4.67 -5.18 -0.60
C LEU A 78 4.35 -3.86 0.12
N ILE A 79 3.27 -3.15 -0.25
CA ILE A 79 2.87 -1.91 0.43
C ILE A 79 2.03 -2.15 1.70
N SER A 80 1.57 -3.37 1.96
CA SER A 80 0.67 -3.66 3.08
C SER A 80 1.19 -3.25 4.46
N PRO A 81 2.49 -3.29 4.77
CA PRO A 81 3.01 -2.80 6.06
C PRO A 81 2.86 -1.29 6.25
N ILE A 82 2.73 -0.52 5.16
CA ILE A 82 2.69 0.95 5.16
C ILE A 82 1.28 1.46 4.92
N MET A 83 0.54 0.80 4.02
CA MET A 83 -0.81 1.17 3.62
C MET A 83 -1.77 -0.02 3.70
N PRO A 84 -2.02 -0.58 4.90
CA PRO A 84 -2.75 -1.84 5.06
C PRO A 84 -4.17 -1.80 4.49
N GLU A 85 -4.92 -0.73 4.70
CA GLU A 85 -6.29 -0.60 4.19
C GLU A 85 -6.34 -0.53 2.66
N SER A 86 -5.42 0.22 2.05
CA SER A 86 -5.33 0.33 0.59
C SER A 86 -4.92 -0.99 -0.04
N ALA A 87 -3.94 -1.67 0.55
CA ALA A 87 -3.49 -2.98 0.12
C ALA A 87 -4.64 -4.00 0.17
N GLN A 88 -5.38 -4.04 1.29
CA GLN A 88 -6.53 -4.94 1.43
C GLN A 88 -7.59 -4.66 0.36
N LYS A 89 -7.96 -3.39 0.14
CA LYS A 89 -8.93 -3.01 -0.90
C LYS A 89 -8.48 -3.42 -2.30
N ILE A 90 -7.18 -3.29 -2.62
CA ILE A 90 -6.63 -3.72 -3.92
C ILE A 90 -6.78 -5.24 -4.08
N LEU A 91 -6.39 -6.01 -3.06
CA LEU A 91 -6.47 -7.48 -3.09
C LEU A 91 -7.93 -7.97 -3.15
N ASP A 92 -8.87 -7.27 -2.52
CA ASP A 92 -10.30 -7.55 -2.60
C ASP A 92 -10.85 -7.28 -4.00
N LEU A 93 -10.47 -6.17 -4.64
CA LEU A 93 -10.85 -5.85 -6.02
C LEU A 93 -10.31 -6.86 -7.03
N LEU A 94 -9.14 -7.41 -6.79
CA LEU A 94 -8.55 -8.49 -7.59
C LEU A 94 -9.13 -9.86 -7.23
N GLN A 95 -9.95 -9.99 -6.19
CA GLN A 95 -10.49 -11.24 -5.64
C GLN A 95 -9.38 -12.27 -5.35
N VAL A 96 -8.28 -11.81 -4.79
CA VAL A 96 -7.18 -12.68 -4.38
C VAL A 96 -7.64 -13.53 -3.19
N CYS A 97 -7.42 -14.84 -3.22
CA CYS A 97 -7.71 -15.72 -2.08
C CYS A 97 -6.72 -15.49 -0.92
N ASP A 98 -7.12 -15.81 0.31
CA ASP A 98 -6.31 -15.53 1.51
C ASP A 98 -4.92 -16.17 1.46
N ALA A 99 -4.80 -17.36 0.89
CA ALA A 99 -3.52 -18.05 0.71
C ALA A 99 -2.52 -17.28 -0.19
N ASP A 100 -3.03 -16.41 -1.05
CA ASP A 100 -2.27 -15.64 -2.04
C ASP A 100 -2.06 -14.18 -1.63
N ARG A 101 -2.51 -13.78 -0.42
CA ARG A 101 -2.35 -12.43 0.15
C ARG A 101 -1.14 -12.33 1.10
N VAL A 102 -0.47 -13.44 1.33
CA VAL A 102 0.62 -13.54 2.30
C VAL A 102 1.98 -13.34 1.65
N TRP A 103 2.97 -13.00 2.48
CA TRP A 103 4.35 -12.78 2.05
C TRP A 103 4.95 -13.96 1.30
N ASP A 104 4.68 -15.19 1.75
CA ASP A 104 5.17 -16.42 1.14
C ASP A 104 4.63 -16.65 -0.27
N SER A 105 3.63 -15.89 -0.69
CA SER A 105 3.03 -15.97 -2.03
C SER A 105 3.63 -14.98 -3.04
N LEU A 106 4.71 -14.27 -2.71
CA LEU A 106 5.32 -13.21 -3.54
C LEU A 106 6.07 -13.73 -4.77
N THR A 107 5.91 -14.97 -5.16
CA THR A 107 6.43 -15.49 -6.43
C THR A 107 5.52 -15.07 -7.58
N TYR A 108 6.10 -14.63 -8.70
CA TYR A 108 5.35 -14.24 -9.88
C TYR A 108 4.64 -15.45 -10.52
N ARG A 109 3.31 -15.35 -10.71
CA ARG A 109 2.46 -16.45 -11.20
C ARG A 109 1.95 -16.15 -12.62
N THR A 110 2.12 -17.08 -13.53
CA THR A 110 1.71 -16.95 -14.93
C THR A 110 0.35 -17.59 -15.25
N GLU A 111 -0.05 -18.60 -14.47
CA GLU A 111 -1.23 -19.45 -14.76
C GLU A 111 -2.46 -19.09 -13.91
N THR A 112 -2.45 -17.93 -13.22
CA THR A 112 -3.56 -17.51 -12.36
C THR A 112 -4.77 -17.07 -13.18
N THR A 113 -5.96 -17.50 -12.77
CA THR A 113 -7.23 -16.97 -13.25
C THR A 113 -7.66 -15.81 -12.36
N TRP A 114 -7.94 -14.67 -12.95
CA TRP A 114 -8.34 -13.46 -12.25
C TRP A 114 -9.82 -13.18 -12.41
N ASN A 115 -10.52 -12.89 -11.31
CA ASN A 115 -11.90 -12.45 -11.28
C ASN A 115 -11.95 -11.06 -10.63
N THR A 116 -11.72 -10.03 -11.44
CA THR A 116 -11.68 -8.66 -10.90
C THR A 116 -13.08 -8.08 -10.71
N GLN A 117 -13.23 -7.24 -9.69
CA GLN A 117 -14.45 -6.46 -9.43
C GLN A 117 -14.29 -5.00 -9.86
N VAL A 118 -15.40 -4.39 -10.25
CA VAL A 118 -15.44 -2.93 -10.43
C VAL A 118 -15.53 -2.28 -9.06
N GLY A 119 -14.58 -1.39 -8.77
CA GLY A 119 -14.52 -0.67 -7.49
C GLY A 119 -14.56 0.84 -7.66
N THR A 120 -14.63 1.54 -6.54
CA THR A 120 -14.44 3.00 -6.47
C THR A 120 -12.95 3.36 -6.57
N ALA A 121 -12.65 4.60 -6.95
CA ALA A 121 -11.27 5.08 -6.96
C ALA A 121 -10.64 4.95 -5.55
N LEU A 122 -9.50 4.26 -5.47
CA LEU A 122 -8.78 4.06 -4.20
C LEU A 122 -8.19 5.36 -3.66
N PHE A 123 -7.74 6.22 -4.57
CA PHE A 123 -7.15 7.53 -4.27
C PHE A 123 -7.92 8.61 -5.03
N PRO A 124 -9.12 9.01 -4.55
CA PRO A 124 -9.90 10.07 -5.18
C PRO A 124 -9.15 11.40 -5.05
N ARG A 125 -9.37 12.31 -5.99
CA ARG A 125 -8.89 13.69 -5.84
C ARG A 125 -9.58 14.33 -4.64
N ILE A 126 -8.79 14.93 -3.77
CA ILE A 126 -9.27 15.68 -2.62
C ILE A 126 -9.88 16.99 -3.10
N ASP A 127 -11.14 17.24 -2.71
CA ASP A 127 -11.78 18.53 -2.85
C ASP A 127 -11.36 19.40 -1.65
N MET A 128 -10.43 20.34 -1.90
CA MET A 128 -9.83 21.16 -0.86
C MET A 128 -10.87 21.90 0.00
N GLU A 129 -11.91 22.45 -0.61
CA GLU A 129 -12.91 23.25 0.12
C GLU A 129 -13.73 22.37 1.08
N LYS A 130 -14.13 21.19 0.65
CA LYS A 130 -14.85 20.24 1.49
C LYS A 130 -14.02 19.70 2.64
N GLU A 131 -12.77 19.33 2.34
CA GLU A 131 -11.87 18.79 3.36
C GLU A 131 -11.46 19.83 4.39
N LEU A 132 -11.21 21.09 3.98
CA LEU A 132 -10.93 22.18 4.90
C LEU A 132 -12.12 22.44 5.83
N THR A 133 -13.34 22.47 5.29
CA THR A 133 -14.56 22.63 6.09
C THR A 133 -14.73 21.50 7.11
N ALA A 134 -14.51 20.25 6.68
CA ALA A 134 -14.59 19.10 7.57
C ALA A 134 -13.51 19.12 8.66
N LEU A 135 -12.29 19.54 8.35
CA LEU A 135 -11.22 19.71 9.32
C LEU A 135 -11.50 20.84 10.32
N GLU A 136 -12.09 21.96 9.87
CA GLU A 136 -12.52 23.04 10.77
C GLU A 136 -13.63 22.59 11.73
N GLU A 137 -14.60 21.81 11.25
CA GLU A 137 -15.67 21.24 12.09
C GLU A 137 -15.09 20.27 13.13
N LEU A 138 -14.18 19.38 12.72
CA LEU A 138 -13.49 18.47 13.65
C LEU A 138 -12.63 19.23 14.68
N SER A 139 -11.93 20.28 14.25
CA SER A 139 -11.16 21.13 15.14
C SER A 139 -12.02 21.86 16.16
N LYS A 140 -13.21 22.34 15.77
CA LYS A 140 -14.17 22.98 16.69
C LYS A 140 -14.73 21.96 17.68
N ALA A 141 -15.06 20.76 17.22
CA ALA A 141 -15.56 19.68 18.10
C ALA A 141 -14.49 19.19 19.09
N ALA A 142 -13.21 19.23 18.70
CA ALA A 142 -12.09 18.88 19.58
C ALA A 142 -11.67 20.01 20.54
N GLN A 143 -12.16 21.24 20.33
CA GLN A 143 -11.91 22.40 21.18
C GLN A 143 -12.98 22.65 22.25
N GLU A 144 -14.04 21.83 22.34
CA GLU A 144 -14.85 21.78 23.54
C GLU A 144 -14.03 21.08 24.63
N PRO A 145 -13.43 21.84 25.57
CA PRO A 145 -12.64 21.22 26.60
C PRO A 145 -13.57 20.53 27.59
N GLU A 146 -13.52 19.24 27.71
CA GLU A 146 -13.69 18.66 29.03
C GLU A 146 -12.53 19.24 29.90
N GLU A 147 -12.79 20.31 30.60
CA GLU A 147 -11.94 20.75 31.67
C GLU A 147 -12.00 19.67 32.77
N ASP A 148 -11.26 18.60 32.57
CA ASP A 148 -10.84 17.80 33.71
C ASP A 148 -10.02 18.75 34.61
N PRO A 149 -10.46 19.02 35.86
CA PRO A 149 -9.72 19.91 36.72
C PRO A 149 -8.30 19.38 36.83
N LEU A 150 -7.34 20.22 36.48
CA LEU A 150 -5.93 19.90 36.61
C LEU A 150 -5.72 19.32 38.01
N PRO A 151 -5.11 18.13 38.14
CA PRO A 151 -4.82 17.57 39.46
C PRO A 151 -4.04 18.61 40.26
N GLU A 152 -4.41 18.78 41.53
CA GLU A 152 -3.70 19.73 42.41
C GLU A 152 -2.18 19.50 42.28
N PRO A 153 -1.38 20.58 42.15
CA PRO A 153 0.06 20.42 42.02
C PRO A 153 0.58 19.63 43.21
N LEU A 154 1.27 18.52 42.90
CA LEU A 154 1.93 17.73 43.93
C LEU A 154 2.83 18.62 44.77
N PRO A 155 2.91 18.40 46.08
CA PRO A 155 3.80 19.19 46.96
C PRO A 155 5.24 19.11 46.44
N GLU A 156 5.93 20.25 46.46
CA GLU A 156 7.35 20.32 46.09
C GLU A 156 8.16 19.35 46.93
N ILE A 157 8.86 18.43 46.30
CA ILE A 157 9.74 17.48 46.95
C ILE A 157 11.09 18.17 47.15
N ALA A 158 11.54 18.28 48.41
CA ALA A 158 12.85 18.82 48.70
C ALA A 158 13.95 17.90 48.13
N PHE A 159 15.09 18.50 47.74
CA PHE A 159 16.21 17.74 47.17
C PHE A 159 16.66 16.56 48.06
N ASP A 160 16.63 16.77 49.41
CA ASP A 160 16.99 15.75 50.38
C ASP A 160 16.01 14.57 50.40
N ASP A 161 14.74 14.78 50.03
CA ASP A 161 13.74 13.69 49.90
C ASP A 161 13.91 12.95 48.61
N PHE A 162 14.29 13.63 47.52
CA PHE A 162 14.63 13.01 46.24
C PHE A 162 15.86 12.08 46.37
N CYS A 163 16.87 12.48 47.15
CA CYS A 163 18.06 11.67 47.40
C CYS A 163 17.82 10.39 48.21
N LYS A 164 16.64 10.25 48.86
CA LYS A 164 16.25 9.02 49.59
C LYS A 164 15.60 7.96 48.74
N VAL A 165 15.34 8.22 47.43
CA VAL A 165 14.75 7.23 46.50
C VAL A 165 15.83 6.26 46.10
N GLU A 166 15.82 5.06 46.67
CA GLU A 166 16.63 3.94 46.20
C GLU A 166 15.98 3.34 44.94
N MET A 167 16.74 3.36 43.83
CA MET A 167 16.34 2.63 42.60
C MET A 167 16.61 1.13 42.83
N THR A 168 15.54 0.35 43.01
CA THR A 168 15.56 -1.12 43.05
C THR A 168 15.48 -1.68 41.65
#